data_a94dbf4dbeec24c5fa54e7d0ec6fb9ce
#
_entry.id   a94dbf4dbeec24c5fa54e7d0ec6fb9ce
#
_cell.length_a   1.000
_cell.length_b   1.000
_cell.length_c   1.000
_cell.angle_alpha   90.00
_cell.angle_beta   90.00
_cell.angle_gamma   90.00
#
_symmetry.space_group_name_H-M   'P 1'
#
loop_
_entity.id
_entity.type
_entity.pdbx_description
1 polymer ?
#
loop_
_entity_poly.entity_id
_entity_poly.type
_entity_poly.pdbx_seq_one_letter_code
_entity_poly.pdbx_strand_id
1 'polypeptide(L)'
;GEQETSLRRFKWLVENHGTDVVQPDILYNGGLIRTTKVAKMAELAGMTITPHVSTGFCFVYILYLSSYTPNIGKYQENKKGFEISNELLDGRLTLGNGQLTIPDPVGIGIREDQEILKKAIRLFYVK
;
A
#
# COMPACT_ATOMS: atom_id res chain seq x y z
N GLY A 1 1.53 -11.75 -8.41
CA GLY A 1 1.98 -12.15 -7.15
C GLY A 1 1.38 -11.54 -5.90
N GLU A 2 0.05 -11.27 -5.87
CA GLU A 2 -0.61 -10.63 -4.71
C GLU A 2 -0.49 -11.44 -3.41
N GLN A 3 -0.49 -12.77 -3.53
CA GLN A 3 -0.37 -13.67 -2.37
C GLN A 3 1.09 -14.00 -2.01
N GLU A 4 2.04 -13.41 -2.71
CA GLU A 4 3.45 -13.68 -2.45
C GLU A 4 3.95 -12.91 -1.23
N THR A 5 4.58 -13.62 -0.31
CA THR A 5 5.06 -13.07 0.97
C THR A 5 6.58 -12.99 1.06
N SER A 6 7.30 -13.52 0.07
CA SER A 6 8.75 -13.66 0.12
C SER A 6 9.47 -12.72 -0.83
N LEU A 7 10.35 -11.87 -0.30
CA LEU A 7 11.25 -11.04 -1.14
C LEU A 7 12.12 -11.87 -2.09
N ARG A 8 12.47 -13.09 -1.70
CA ARG A 8 13.26 -14.01 -2.54
C ARG A 8 12.47 -14.45 -3.76
N ARG A 9 11.17 -14.72 -3.60
CA ARG A 9 10.30 -15.10 -4.72
C ARG A 9 9.98 -13.90 -5.60
N PHE A 10 9.76 -12.72 -5.03
CA PHE A 10 9.62 -11.50 -5.83
C PHE A 10 10.89 -11.25 -6.65
N LYS A 11 12.08 -11.44 -6.07
CA LYS A 11 13.34 -11.35 -6.80
C LYS A 11 13.36 -12.30 -7.99
N TRP A 12 13.04 -13.58 -7.78
CA TRP A 12 12.97 -14.57 -8.84
C TRP A 12 11.97 -14.19 -9.93
N LEU A 13 10.77 -13.76 -9.53
CA LEU A 13 9.68 -13.36 -10.44
C LEU A 13 10.10 -12.18 -11.34
N VAL A 14 10.81 -11.21 -10.78
CA VAL A 14 11.32 -10.06 -11.50
C VAL A 14 12.48 -10.45 -12.44
N GLU A 15 13.47 -11.20 -11.95
CA GLU A 15 14.64 -11.61 -12.71
C GLU A 15 14.30 -12.52 -13.90
N ASN A 16 13.21 -13.29 -13.81
CA ASN A 16 12.76 -14.20 -14.85
C ASN A 16 11.59 -13.64 -15.70
N HIS A 17 11.21 -12.38 -15.50
CA HIS A 17 10.05 -11.78 -16.16
C HIS A 17 8.80 -12.65 -16.06
N GLY A 18 8.55 -13.23 -14.90
CA GLY A 18 7.40 -14.11 -14.63
C GLY A 18 6.05 -13.37 -14.63
N THR A 19 6.06 -12.06 -14.79
CA THR A 19 4.89 -11.19 -14.93
C THR A 19 5.30 -9.90 -15.63
N ASP A 20 4.37 -9.18 -16.24
CA ASP A 20 4.61 -7.87 -16.84
C ASP A 20 4.49 -6.73 -15.83
N VAL A 21 3.60 -6.91 -14.85
CA VAL A 21 3.36 -5.94 -13.76
C VAL A 21 3.50 -6.66 -12.42
N VAL A 22 4.33 -6.15 -11.55
CA VAL A 22 4.52 -6.72 -10.21
C VAL A 22 3.42 -6.20 -9.27
N GLN A 23 2.68 -7.12 -8.64
CA GLN A 23 1.51 -6.77 -7.84
C GLN A 23 1.58 -7.33 -6.41
N PRO A 24 2.48 -6.79 -5.54
CA PRO A 24 2.53 -7.21 -4.15
C PRO A 24 1.33 -6.68 -3.36
N ASP A 25 0.79 -7.49 -2.47
CA ASP A 25 -0.07 -6.99 -1.41
C ASP A 25 0.79 -6.46 -0.26
N ILE A 26 0.56 -5.22 0.16
CA ILE A 26 1.39 -4.57 1.19
C ILE A 26 1.32 -5.32 2.52
N LEU A 27 0.15 -5.84 2.91
CA LEU A 27 -0.01 -6.56 4.17
C LEU A 27 0.65 -7.93 4.12
N TYR A 28 0.39 -8.70 3.05
CA TYR A 28 0.96 -10.04 2.90
C TYR A 28 2.48 -10.00 2.71
N ASN A 29 2.97 -9.02 2.00
CA ASN A 29 4.42 -8.84 1.81
C ASN A 29 5.14 -8.32 3.07
N GLY A 30 4.42 -7.92 4.12
CA GLY A 30 4.99 -7.49 5.40
C GLY A 30 5.29 -5.99 5.49
N GLY A 31 4.48 -5.15 4.88
CA GLY A 31 4.43 -3.71 5.06
C GLY A 31 5.19 -2.89 4.00
N LEU A 32 5.15 -1.57 4.19
CA LEU A 32 5.70 -0.58 3.26
C LEU A 32 7.17 -0.80 2.94
N ILE A 33 8.02 -1.02 3.94
CA ILE A 33 9.48 -1.17 3.75
C ILE A 33 9.78 -2.34 2.82
N ARG A 34 9.11 -3.48 2.99
CA ARG A 34 9.32 -4.64 2.13
C ARG A 34 8.76 -4.42 0.74
N THR A 35 7.60 -3.78 0.62
CA THR A 35 7.00 -3.46 -0.67
C THR A 35 7.84 -2.44 -1.45
N THR A 36 8.46 -1.46 -0.79
CA THR A 36 9.43 -0.56 -1.41
C THR A 36 10.64 -1.31 -1.98
N LYS A 37 11.12 -2.36 -1.28
CA LYS A 37 12.20 -3.21 -1.82
C LYS A 37 11.74 -3.97 -3.08
N VAL A 38 10.51 -4.46 -3.11
CA VAL A 38 9.94 -5.08 -4.32
C VAL A 38 9.82 -4.07 -5.45
N ALA A 39 9.33 -2.85 -5.16
CA ALA A 39 9.25 -1.77 -6.13
C ALA A 39 10.62 -1.45 -6.75
N LYS A 40 11.66 -1.39 -5.92
CA LYS A 40 13.03 -1.13 -6.38
C LYS A 40 13.58 -2.27 -7.24
N MET A 41 13.30 -3.52 -6.92
CA MET A 41 13.66 -4.65 -7.77
C MET A 41 12.99 -4.53 -9.14
N ALA A 42 11.69 -4.24 -9.17
CA ALA A 42 10.91 -4.07 -10.40
C ALA A 42 11.43 -2.88 -11.24
N GLU A 43 11.72 -1.74 -10.60
CA GLU A 43 12.29 -0.56 -11.25
C GLU A 43 13.60 -0.86 -11.98
N LEU A 44 14.53 -1.55 -11.31
CA LEU A 44 15.83 -1.94 -11.89
C LEU A 44 15.68 -2.89 -13.08
N ALA A 45 14.59 -3.64 -13.15
CA ALA A 45 14.24 -4.52 -14.28
C ALA A 45 13.35 -3.84 -15.33
N GLY A 46 13.07 -2.55 -15.22
CA GLY A 46 12.19 -1.82 -16.13
C GLY A 46 10.71 -2.20 -16.02
N MET A 47 10.31 -2.82 -14.91
CA MET A 47 8.94 -3.30 -14.68
C MET A 47 8.13 -2.31 -13.85
N THR A 48 6.83 -2.28 -14.09
CA THR A 48 5.86 -1.49 -13.34
C THR A 48 5.40 -2.26 -12.09
N ILE A 49 5.13 -1.53 -11.01
CA ILE A 49 4.49 -2.06 -9.80
C ILE A 49 3.09 -1.47 -9.63
N THR A 50 2.11 -2.31 -9.34
CA THR A 50 0.75 -1.92 -8.98
C THR A 50 0.32 -2.75 -7.77
N PRO A 51 0.42 -2.23 -6.54
CA PRO A 51 0.10 -2.98 -5.33
C PRO A 51 -1.35 -3.43 -5.29
N HIS A 52 -1.57 -4.67 -4.81
CA HIS A 52 -2.90 -5.19 -4.54
C HIS A 52 -3.48 -4.59 -3.25
N VAL A 53 -4.79 -4.33 -3.25
CA VAL A 53 -5.51 -3.84 -2.08
C VAL A 53 -6.33 -4.96 -1.42
N SER A 54 -5.94 -5.40 -0.21
CA SER A 54 -6.67 -6.41 0.55
C SER A 54 -7.87 -5.83 1.28
N THR A 55 -7.65 -4.73 2.02
CA THR A 55 -8.67 -4.08 2.85
C THR A 55 -8.54 -2.57 2.78
N GLY A 56 -9.58 -1.87 3.25
CA GLY A 56 -9.63 -0.41 3.23
C GLY A 56 -8.43 0.28 3.89
N PHE A 57 -7.97 -0.22 5.04
CA PHE A 57 -6.81 0.35 5.73
C PHE A 57 -5.51 0.23 4.90
N CYS A 58 -5.35 -0.87 4.17
CA CYS A 58 -4.21 -1.08 3.29
C CYS A 58 -4.15 -0.03 2.17
N PHE A 59 -5.28 0.50 1.75
CA PHE A 59 -5.36 1.51 0.70
C PHE A 59 -4.61 2.80 1.07
N VAL A 60 -4.61 3.22 2.34
CA VAL A 60 -3.81 4.36 2.81
C VAL A 60 -2.32 4.14 2.52
N TYR A 61 -1.82 2.94 2.78
CA TYR A 61 -0.42 2.60 2.50
C TYR A 61 -0.12 2.56 1.00
N ILE A 62 -1.08 2.09 0.18
CA ILE A 62 -0.95 2.12 -1.28
C ILE A 62 -0.84 3.56 -1.78
N LEU A 63 -1.68 4.46 -1.27
CA LEU A 63 -1.64 5.87 -1.65
C LEU A 63 -0.27 6.49 -1.38
N TYR A 64 0.26 6.29 -0.18
CA TYR A 64 1.59 6.81 0.16
C TYR A 64 2.71 6.14 -0.63
N LEU A 65 2.67 4.81 -0.80
CA LEU A 65 3.65 4.13 -1.64
C LEU A 65 3.64 4.70 -3.06
N SER A 66 2.46 4.96 -3.61
CA SER A 66 2.29 5.49 -4.96
C SER A 66 2.86 6.90 -5.10
N SER A 67 2.84 7.71 -4.05
CA SER A 67 3.33 9.10 -4.10
C SER A 67 4.85 9.24 -4.27
N TYR A 68 5.64 8.22 -3.89
CA TYR A 68 7.10 8.28 -3.94
C TYR A 68 7.76 7.18 -4.79
N THR A 69 6.96 6.27 -5.38
CA THR A 69 7.49 5.15 -6.17
C THR A 69 7.57 5.51 -7.66
N PRO A 70 8.77 5.62 -8.25
CA PRO A 70 8.93 6.11 -9.62
C PRO A 70 8.28 5.23 -10.69
N ASN A 71 8.30 3.91 -10.48
CA ASN A 71 7.74 2.91 -11.41
C ASN A 71 6.33 2.45 -11.04
N ILE A 72 5.58 3.28 -10.31
CA ILE A 72 4.19 2.97 -9.98
C ILE A 72 3.31 2.94 -11.24
N GLY A 73 2.41 1.98 -11.32
CA GLY A 73 1.46 1.88 -12.42
C GLY A 73 0.48 3.06 -12.45
N LYS A 74 0.07 3.46 -13.64
CA LYS A 74 -0.85 4.59 -13.86
C LYS A 74 -2.17 4.44 -13.11
N TYR A 75 -2.65 3.21 -12.99
CA TYR A 75 -3.92 2.89 -12.33
C TYR A 75 -3.66 2.08 -11.08
N GLN A 76 -4.36 2.43 -10.01
CA GLN A 76 -4.29 1.72 -8.75
C GLN A 76 -5.61 1.01 -8.47
N GLU A 77 -5.54 -0.15 -7.83
CA GLU A 77 -6.71 -0.90 -7.43
C GLU A 77 -7.44 -0.17 -6.30
N ASN A 78 -8.76 -0.02 -6.44
CA ASN A 78 -9.64 0.52 -5.40
C ASN A 78 -10.78 -0.46 -5.08
N LYS A 79 -10.59 -1.28 -4.06
CA LYS A 79 -11.55 -2.27 -3.59
C LYS A 79 -12.25 -1.76 -2.33
N LYS A 80 -13.18 -0.80 -2.48
CA LYS A 80 -13.82 -0.08 -1.36
C LYS A 80 -12.83 0.61 -0.41
N GLY A 81 -11.59 0.80 -0.86
CA GLY A 81 -10.55 1.41 -0.04
C GLY A 81 -10.70 2.91 0.13
N PHE A 82 -11.36 3.58 -0.83
CA PHE A 82 -11.54 5.02 -0.80
C PHE A 82 -12.38 5.46 0.40
N GLU A 83 -13.54 4.86 0.61
CA GLU A 83 -14.48 5.27 1.67
C GLU A 83 -13.83 5.12 3.05
N ILE A 84 -13.25 3.96 3.33
CA ILE A 84 -12.60 3.68 4.61
C ILE A 84 -11.36 4.57 4.81
N SER A 85 -10.56 4.74 3.78
CA SER A 85 -9.37 5.58 3.87
C SER A 85 -9.71 7.07 3.99
N ASN A 86 -10.77 7.51 3.35
CA ASN A 86 -11.25 8.88 3.48
C ASN A 86 -11.75 9.17 4.89
N GLU A 87 -12.44 8.23 5.52
CA GLU A 87 -12.86 8.32 6.92
C GLU A 87 -11.63 8.39 7.85
N LEU A 88 -10.67 7.49 7.67
CA LEU A 88 -9.43 7.46 8.45
C LEU A 88 -8.58 8.74 8.28
N LEU A 89 -8.63 9.37 7.11
CA LEU A 89 -7.93 10.59 6.79
C LEU A 89 -8.79 11.86 7.00
N ASP A 90 -9.87 11.75 7.75
CA ASP A 90 -10.72 12.87 8.15
C ASP A 90 -11.38 13.59 6.95
N GLY A 91 -11.80 12.81 5.94
CA GLY A 91 -12.45 13.31 4.72
C GLY A 91 -11.54 14.09 3.76
N ARG A 92 -10.23 14.00 3.92
CA ARG A 92 -9.26 14.79 3.14
C ARG A 92 -8.86 14.20 1.80
N LEU A 93 -9.33 12.97 1.47
CA LEU A 93 -9.14 12.44 0.13
C LEU A 93 -10.10 13.10 -0.85
N THR A 94 -9.61 13.50 -2.01
CA THR A 94 -10.48 14.01 -3.06
C THR A 94 -10.37 13.17 -4.32
N LEU A 95 -11.52 12.80 -4.88
CA LEU A 95 -11.61 12.04 -6.12
C LEU A 95 -12.29 12.91 -7.19
N GLY A 96 -11.58 13.19 -8.27
CA GLY A 96 -12.12 13.95 -9.38
C GLY A 96 -11.47 13.55 -10.71
N ASN A 97 -12.26 13.46 -11.77
CA ASN A 97 -11.78 13.12 -13.11
C ASN A 97 -10.94 11.82 -13.17
N GLY A 98 -11.30 10.82 -12.37
CA GLY A 98 -10.55 9.56 -12.28
C GLY A 98 -9.19 9.67 -11.58
N GLN A 99 -8.90 10.79 -10.93
CA GLN A 99 -7.69 11.03 -10.16
C GLN A 99 -8.00 11.16 -8.68
N LEU A 100 -7.13 10.60 -7.86
CA LEU A 100 -7.19 10.71 -6.42
C LEU A 100 -6.08 11.64 -5.93
N THR A 101 -6.47 12.67 -5.19
CA THR A 101 -5.53 13.58 -4.52
C THR A 101 -5.37 13.15 -3.07
N ILE A 102 -4.12 12.97 -2.66
CA ILE A 102 -3.73 12.57 -1.31
C ILE A 102 -3.38 13.84 -0.53
N PRO A 103 -3.84 13.99 0.73
CA PRO A 103 -3.40 15.08 1.58
C PRO A 103 -1.90 14.95 1.91
N ASP A 104 -1.28 16.07 2.27
CA ASP A 104 0.10 16.10 2.78
C ASP A 104 0.10 16.31 4.31
N PRO A 105 -0.18 15.29 5.09
CA PRO A 105 -0.22 15.38 6.55
C PRO A 105 1.14 15.13 7.18
N VAL A 106 1.25 15.42 8.46
CA VAL A 106 2.36 14.94 9.27
C VAL A 106 2.23 13.41 9.46
N GLY A 107 3.28 12.66 9.15
CA GLY A 107 3.27 11.20 9.19
C GLY A 107 2.31 10.60 8.16
N ILE A 108 1.60 9.54 8.52
CA ILE A 108 0.60 8.90 7.66
C ILE A 108 -0.78 9.56 7.73
N GLY A 109 -0.94 10.59 8.55
CA GLY A 109 -2.15 11.41 8.64
C GLY A 109 -3.42 10.70 9.10
N ILE A 110 -3.31 9.46 9.56
CA ILE A 110 -4.45 8.74 10.12
C ILE A 110 -4.82 9.35 11.47
N ARG A 111 -6.10 9.68 11.62
CA ARG A 111 -6.64 10.14 12.89
C ARG A 111 -6.74 8.96 13.87
N GLU A 112 -6.24 9.13 15.07
CA GLU A 112 -6.47 8.18 16.15
C GLU A 112 -7.95 8.17 16.53
N ASP A 113 -8.61 7.07 16.29
CA ASP A 113 -9.97 6.86 16.79
C ASP A 113 -9.92 6.42 18.25
N GLN A 114 -10.18 7.35 19.16
CA GLN A 114 -10.18 7.10 20.61
C GLN A 114 -11.22 6.07 21.02
N GLU A 115 -12.34 5.94 20.29
CA GLU A 115 -13.36 4.93 20.57
C GLU A 115 -12.89 3.52 20.17
N ILE A 116 -12.14 3.41 19.06
CA ILE A 116 -11.49 2.14 18.69
C ILE A 116 -10.43 1.78 19.72
N LEU A 117 -9.61 2.73 20.16
CA LEU A 117 -8.57 2.49 21.16
C LEU A 117 -9.14 2.05 22.51
N LYS A 118 -10.28 2.59 22.94
CA LYS A 118 -10.98 2.15 24.16
C LYS A 118 -11.44 0.70 24.11
N LYS A 119 -11.76 0.20 22.90
CA LYS A 119 -12.20 -1.20 22.68
C LYS A 119 -11.03 -2.13 22.38
N ALA A 120 -9.82 -1.62 22.23
CA ALA A 120 -8.65 -2.41 21.91
C ALA A 120 -8.27 -3.37 23.04
N ILE A 121 -8.00 -4.63 22.70
CA ILE A 121 -7.51 -5.63 23.63
C ILE A 121 -5.98 -5.63 23.57
N ARG A 122 -5.35 -5.39 24.71
CA ARG A 122 -3.89 -5.47 24.78
C ARG A 122 -3.44 -6.93 24.78
N LEU A 123 -2.74 -7.33 23.73
CA LEU A 123 -2.30 -8.72 23.54
C LEU A 123 -0.97 -9.04 24.27
N PHE A 124 -0.09 -8.04 24.43
CA PHE A 124 1.20 -8.22 25.11
C PHE A 124 1.77 -6.88 25.59
N TYR A 125 2.75 -6.97 26.46
CA TYR A 125 3.57 -5.83 26.88
C TYR A 125 5.00 -6.02 26.37
N VAL A 126 5.58 -4.97 25.81
CA VAL A 126 7.03 -4.88 25.64
C VAL A 126 7.56 -4.19 26.91
N LYS A 127 8.41 -4.89 27.67
CA LYS A 127 9.12 -4.31 28.82
C LYS A 127 10.36 -3.56 28.32
#